data_93fb957e56b404632ca7c955de4c5b9f
#
_entry.id   93fb957e56b404632ca7c955de4c5b9f
#
_cell.length_a   1.000
_cell.length_b   1.000
_cell.length_c   1.000
_cell.angle_alpha   90.00
_cell.angle_beta   90.00
_cell.angle_gamma   90.00
#
_symmetry.space_group_name_H-M   'P 1'
#
loop_
_entity.id
_entity.type
_entity.pdbx_description
1 polymer ?
#
loop_
_entity_poly.entity_id
_entity_poly.type
_entity_poly.pdbx_seq_one_letter_code
_entity_poly.pdbx_strand_id
1 'polypeptide(L)'
;MRKVFGIGETILDIIFRNDQPQKAVPGGSVFNGLISLGRLNVPVSFISELGNDRVGDMIRDFMEDNHITTEFVDRFPDGKSPISLAFLDDDKNANYIFYKDYPAQRLEVPLPKIEKDDIFVFGSYYSLNPVLRTRMVEFLQYAQERKAIIYYDPNFRKAHAHEAIRLMPTVLENLEFADIVRGSDEDFQNLYGKSDAQEVYKEHIQFYCDRF
;
A
#
# COMPACT_ATOMS: atom_id res chain seq x y z
N MET A 1 2.53 -0.32 24.08
CA MET A 1 3.28 -0.61 22.84
C MET A 1 2.58 0.17 21.74
N ARG A 2 3.33 0.84 20.85
CA ARG A 2 2.73 1.55 19.69
C ARG A 2 2.02 0.57 18.78
N LYS A 3 0.86 0.95 18.30
CA LYS A 3 0.16 0.19 17.26
C LYS A 3 0.60 0.67 15.89
N VAL A 4 0.52 -0.19 14.90
CA VAL A 4 0.77 0.15 13.51
C VAL A 4 -0.52 -0.06 12.72
N PHE A 5 -0.98 0.99 12.07
CA PHE A 5 -2.09 0.94 11.13
C PHE A 5 -1.53 1.13 9.73
N GLY A 6 -1.83 0.23 8.83
CA GLY A 6 -1.45 0.41 7.43
C GLY A 6 -2.67 0.47 6.54
N ILE A 7 -2.64 1.33 5.54
CA ILE A 7 -3.68 1.40 4.51
C ILE A 7 -3.08 1.12 3.14
N GLY A 8 -3.68 0.18 2.41
CA GLY A 8 -3.13 -0.21 1.11
C GLY A 8 -3.92 -1.31 0.42
N GLU A 9 -3.52 -1.60 -0.80
CA GLU A 9 -4.03 -2.74 -1.57
C GLU A 9 -3.37 -4.05 -1.13
N THR A 10 -4.13 -5.12 -1.15
CA THR A 10 -3.60 -6.49 -1.14
C THR A 10 -4.16 -7.26 -2.33
N ILE A 11 -3.40 -8.20 -2.82
CA ILE A 11 -3.70 -8.96 -4.04
C ILE A 11 -3.18 -10.39 -3.88
N LEU A 12 -3.85 -11.36 -4.46
CA LEU A 12 -3.34 -12.74 -4.55
C LEU A 12 -2.49 -12.90 -5.81
N ASP A 13 -1.18 -12.98 -5.65
CA ASP A 13 -0.26 -13.23 -6.75
C ASP A 13 -0.18 -14.73 -7.07
N ILE A 14 -0.58 -15.12 -8.28
CA ILE A 14 -0.44 -16.47 -8.81
C ILE A 14 0.84 -16.51 -9.64
N ILE A 15 1.86 -17.18 -9.14
CA ILE A 15 3.19 -17.20 -9.73
C ILE A 15 3.31 -18.35 -10.72
N PHE A 16 3.71 -18.03 -11.95
CA PHE A 16 3.95 -18.96 -13.04
C PHE A 16 5.46 -19.04 -13.36
N ARG A 17 5.91 -20.23 -13.67
CA ARG A 17 7.23 -20.49 -14.26
C ARG A 17 7.09 -21.50 -15.37
N ASN A 18 7.64 -21.17 -16.57
CA ASN A 18 7.46 -21.98 -17.79
C ASN A 18 5.96 -22.28 -18.04
N ASP A 19 5.11 -21.25 -17.96
CA ASP A 19 3.67 -21.32 -18.13
C ASP A 19 2.93 -22.29 -17.20
N GLN A 20 3.58 -22.76 -16.13
CA GLN A 20 2.98 -23.61 -15.11
C GLN A 20 2.81 -22.86 -13.79
N PRO A 21 1.61 -22.91 -13.16
CA PRO A 21 1.39 -22.30 -11.87
C PRO A 21 2.24 -23.00 -10.79
N GLN A 22 2.94 -22.23 -10.00
CA GLN A 22 3.82 -22.74 -8.94
C GLN A 22 3.20 -22.58 -7.57
N LYS A 23 2.69 -21.38 -7.28
CA LYS A 23 2.10 -21.04 -5.98
C LYS A 23 1.21 -19.82 -6.10
N ALA A 24 0.33 -19.65 -5.12
CA ALA A 24 -0.43 -18.42 -4.90
C ALA A 24 -0.01 -17.82 -3.56
N VAL A 25 0.29 -16.52 -3.52
CA VAL A 25 0.79 -15.83 -2.32
C VAL A 25 0.12 -14.46 -2.22
N PRO A 26 -0.49 -14.11 -1.07
CA PRO A 26 -0.92 -12.74 -0.84
C PRO A 26 0.24 -11.76 -0.86
N GLY A 27 0.06 -10.61 -1.51
CA GLY A 27 1.07 -9.57 -1.65
C GLY A 27 0.48 -8.17 -1.61
N GLY A 28 1.35 -7.18 -1.72
CA GLY A 28 1.05 -5.76 -1.67
C GLY A 28 2.18 -5.01 -0.97
N SER A 29 2.44 -3.76 -1.34
CA SER A 29 3.58 -3.02 -0.79
C SER A 29 3.45 -2.82 0.72
N VAL A 30 2.44 -2.09 1.17
CA VAL A 30 2.17 -1.88 2.59
C VAL A 30 1.90 -3.21 3.30
N PHE A 31 1.10 -4.08 2.68
CA PHE A 31 0.76 -5.41 3.19
C PHE A 31 2.00 -6.22 3.61
N ASN A 32 3.02 -6.31 2.76
CA ASN A 32 4.24 -7.09 3.05
C ASN A 32 5.00 -6.56 4.28
N GLY A 33 5.04 -5.23 4.43
CA GLY A 33 5.63 -4.58 5.62
C GLY A 33 4.87 -4.94 6.89
N LEU A 34 3.53 -4.88 6.83
CA LEU A 34 2.66 -5.22 7.96
C LEU A 34 2.77 -6.69 8.35
N ILE A 35 2.80 -7.61 7.39
CA ILE A 35 3.01 -9.04 7.64
C ILE A 35 4.34 -9.28 8.38
N SER A 36 5.40 -8.58 7.97
CA SER A 36 6.69 -8.67 8.66
C SER A 36 6.61 -8.19 10.12
N LEU A 37 5.90 -7.10 10.37
CA LEU A 37 5.68 -6.58 11.72
C LEU A 37 4.80 -7.50 12.57
N GLY A 38 3.72 -8.06 12.00
CA GLY A 38 2.87 -9.02 12.69
C GLY A 38 3.64 -10.25 13.16
N ARG A 39 4.51 -10.80 12.30
CA ARG A 39 5.42 -11.92 12.65
C ARG A 39 6.38 -11.59 13.77
N LEU A 40 6.71 -10.31 13.95
CA LEU A 40 7.51 -9.81 15.07
C LEU A 40 6.65 -9.49 16.32
N ASN A 41 5.37 -9.87 16.33
CA ASN A 41 4.41 -9.60 17.40
C ASN A 41 4.18 -8.10 17.68
N VAL A 42 4.35 -7.24 16.69
CA VAL A 42 3.92 -5.86 16.76
C VAL A 42 2.40 -5.82 16.59
N PRO A 43 1.63 -5.04 17.39
CA PRO A 43 0.20 -4.88 17.17
C PRO A 43 -0.06 -4.16 15.85
N VAL A 44 -0.61 -4.85 14.86
CA VAL A 44 -0.84 -4.33 13.50
C VAL A 44 -2.30 -4.47 13.12
N SER A 45 -2.85 -3.42 12.51
CA SER A 45 -4.17 -3.43 11.85
C SER A 45 -4.00 -3.03 10.39
N PHE A 46 -4.70 -3.73 9.50
CA PHE A 46 -4.68 -3.40 8.08
C PHE A 46 -6.02 -2.84 7.64
N ILE A 47 -5.98 -1.68 6.99
CA ILE A 47 -7.12 -1.01 6.37
C ILE A 47 -7.04 -1.30 4.88
N SER A 48 -7.98 -2.08 4.38
CA SER A 48 -7.96 -2.58 3.00
C SER A 48 -9.36 -3.00 2.56
N GLU A 49 -9.45 -3.61 1.40
CA GLU A 49 -10.72 -4.07 0.84
C GLU A 49 -10.53 -5.36 0.05
N LEU A 50 -11.47 -6.29 0.20
CA LEU A 50 -11.49 -7.59 -0.45
C LEU A 50 -12.92 -7.96 -0.85
N GLY A 51 -13.07 -8.70 -1.94
CA GLY A 51 -14.34 -9.30 -2.28
C GLY A 51 -14.80 -10.32 -1.23
N ASN A 52 -16.09 -10.49 -1.11
CA ASN A 52 -16.68 -11.57 -0.30
C ASN A 52 -16.64 -12.89 -1.08
N ASP A 53 -15.42 -13.37 -1.37
CA ASP A 53 -15.16 -14.56 -2.17
C ASP A 53 -14.01 -15.40 -1.56
N ARG A 54 -13.74 -16.56 -2.17
CA ARG A 54 -12.73 -17.49 -1.68
C ARG A 54 -11.30 -16.90 -1.70
N VAL A 55 -10.99 -16.04 -2.67
CA VAL A 55 -9.68 -15.36 -2.73
C VAL A 55 -9.53 -14.39 -1.56
N GLY A 56 -10.59 -13.63 -1.27
CA GLY A 56 -10.63 -12.74 -0.10
C GLY A 56 -10.48 -13.51 1.23
N ASP A 57 -11.09 -14.70 1.33
CA ASP A 57 -10.90 -15.57 2.50
C ASP A 57 -9.44 -16.02 2.65
N MET A 58 -8.81 -16.46 1.56
CA MET A 58 -7.41 -16.87 1.58
C MET A 58 -6.47 -15.73 2.03
N ILE A 59 -6.72 -14.50 1.56
CA ILE A 59 -5.92 -13.33 1.94
C ILE A 59 -6.15 -12.97 3.41
N ARG A 60 -7.42 -12.97 3.86
CA ARG A 60 -7.76 -12.70 5.26
C ARG A 60 -7.13 -13.73 6.20
N ASP A 61 -7.31 -15.02 5.92
CA ASP A 61 -6.77 -16.11 6.73
C ASP A 61 -5.24 -15.98 6.84
N PHE A 62 -4.56 -15.63 5.72
CA PHE A 62 -3.12 -15.38 5.74
C PHE A 62 -2.74 -14.18 6.63
N MET A 63 -3.53 -13.11 6.66
CA MET A 63 -3.31 -11.98 7.57
C MET A 63 -3.43 -12.41 9.03
N GLU A 64 -4.50 -13.13 9.37
CA GLU A 64 -4.78 -13.61 10.74
C GLU A 64 -3.70 -14.59 11.22
N ASP A 65 -3.25 -15.51 10.38
CA ASP A 65 -2.13 -16.42 10.64
C ASP A 65 -0.79 -15.67 10.91
N ASN A 66 -0.66 -14.46 10.43
CA ASN A 66 0.50 -13.59 10.65
C ASN A 66 0.23 -12.46 11.67
N HIS A 67 -0.78 -12.63 12.52
CA HIS A 67 -1.13 -11.73 13.64
C HIS A 67 -1.52 -10.31 13.21
N ILE A 68 -2.15 -10.16 12.04
CA ILE A 68 -2.71 -8.89 11.57
C ILE A 68 -4.18 -8.82 11.94
N THR A 69 -4.63 -7.73 12.53
CA THR A 69 -6.04 -7.47 12.78
C THR A 69 -6.75 -7.09 11.48
N THR A 70 -7.81 -7.83 11.14
CA THR A 70 -8.58 -7.69 9.89
C THR A 70 -9.90 -6.96 10.07
N GLU A 71 -10.16 -6.36 11.24
CA GLU A 71 -11.38 -5.61 11.56
C GLU A 71 -11.68 -4.47 10.58
N PHE A 72 -10.62 -3.86 9.99
CA PHE A 72 -10.71 -2.74 9.05
C PHE A 72 -10.52 -3.18 7.60
N VAL A 73 -10.74 -4.45 7.29
CA VAL A 73 -10.74 -4.96 5.92
C VAL A 73 -12.18 -5.02 5.42
N ASP A 74 -12.51 -4.10 4.50
CA ASP A 74 -13.82 -4.08 3.84
C ASP A 74 -14.05 -5.37 3.05
N ARG A 75 -15.21 -6.01 3.25
CA ARG A 75 -15.60 -7.23 2.54
C ARG A 75 -16.79 -6.93 1.64
N PHE A 76 -16.50 -6.36 0.46
CA PHE A 76 -17.55 -5.95 -0.46
C PHE A 76 -18.26 -7.15 -1.12
N PRO A 77 -19.61 -7.11 -1.21
CA PRO A 77 -20.39 -8.19 -1.81
C PRO A 77 -20.37 -8.17 -3.34
N ASP A 78 -20.26 -6.98 -3.92
CA ASP A 78 -20.31 -6.73 -5.36
C ASP A 78 -18.91 -6.50 -5.89
N GLY A 79 -18.39 -7.45 -6.71
CA GLY A 79 -17.03 -7.43 -7.23
C GLY A 79 -16.23 -8.67 -6.83
N LYS A 80 -14.93 -8.66 -7.10
CA LYS A 80 -14.02 -9.77 -6.84
C LYS A 80 -12.74 -9.30 -6.19
N SER A 81 -12.21 -10.12 -5.29
CA SER A 81 -10.86 -9.91 -4.74
C SER A 81 -9.84 -9.87 -5.86
N PRO A 82 -8.88 -8.91 -5.82
CA PRO A 82 -7.91 -8.77 -6.88
C PRO A 82 -6.93 -9.93 -6.93
N ILE A 83 -6.62 -10.35 -8.15
CA ILE A 83 -5.57 -11.34 -8.40
C ILE A 83 -4.57 -10.80 -9.44
N SER A 84 -3.34 -11.26 -9.36
CA SER A 84 -2.36 -11.09 -10.41
C SER A 84 -1.84 -12.42 -10.91
N LEU A 85 -1.46 -12.48 -12.19
CA LEU A 85 -0.67 -13.55 -12.77
C LEU A 85 0.75 -13.01 -12.94
N ALA A 86 1.71 -13.58 -12.23
CA ALA A 86 3.12 -13.20 -12.25
C ALA A 86 3.92 -14.25 -13.04
N PHE A 87 4.28 -13.94 -14.28
CA PHE A 87 5.09 -14.82 -15.13
C PHE A 87 6.57 -14.50 -14.93
N LEU A 88 7.30 -15.44 -14.33
CA LEU A 88 8.74 -15.30 -14.09
C LEU A 88 9.53 -15.72 -15.32
N ASP A 89 10.45 -14.83 -15.77
CA ASP A 89 11.48 -15.18 -16.72
C ASP A 89 12.66 -15.94 -16.07
N ASP A 90 13.66 -16.30 -16.87
CA ASP A 90 14.82 -17.04 -16.40
C ASP A 90 15.67 -16.23 -15.39
N ASP A 91 15.63 -14.89 -15.48
CA ASP A 91 16.30 -13.96 -14.57
C ASP A 91 15.48 -13.64 -13.32
N LYS A 92 14.31 -14.29 -13.16
CA LYS A 92 13.33 -14.08 -12.09
C LYS A 92 12.66 -12.71 -12.09
N ASN A 93 12.69 -11.96 -13.19
CA ASN A 93 11.86 -10.80 -13.34
C ASN A 93 10.43 -11.25 -13.60
N ALA A 94 9.46 -10.56 -13.00
CA ALA A 94 8.05 -10.89 -13.13
C ALA A 94 7.34 -9.96 -14.12
N ASN A 95 6.66 -10.56 -15.10
CA ASN A 95 5.67 -9.86 -15.91
C ASN A 95 4.29 -10.09 -15.31
N TYR A 96 3.59 -9.00 -14.94
CA TYR A 96 2.32 -9.05 -14.23
C TYR A 96 1.13 -8.75 -15.13
N ILE A 97 0.08 -9.56 -14.98
CA ILE A 97 -1.26 -9.29 -15.52
C ILE A 97 -2.21 -9.19 -14.33
N PHE A 98 -2.90 -8.03 -14.19
CA PHE A 98 -3.80 -7.77 -13.08
C PHE A 98 -5.26 -7.96 -13.47
N TYR A 99 -6.02 -8.61 -12.60
CA TYR A 99 -7.47 -8.75 -12.68
C TYR A 99 -8.08 -8.10 -11.46
N LYS A 100 -8.78 -6.99 -11.66
CA LYS A 100 -9.38 -6.18 -10.61
C LYS A 100 -10.83 -5.88 -10.96
N ASP A 101 -11.73 -6.21 -10.04
CA ASP A 101 -13.16 -5.99 -10.17
C ASP A 101 -13.68 -5.43 -8.84
N TYR A 102 -13.61 -4.11 -8.72
CA TYR A 102 -14.00 -3.40 -7.51
C TYR A 102 -15.39 -2.79 -7.66
N PRO A 103 -16.18 -2.69 -6.58
CA PRO A 103 -17.47 -1.98 -6.58
C PRO A 103 -17.29 -0.47 -6.78
N ALA A 104 -18.40 0.23 -7.00
CA ALA A 104 -18.40 1.70 -7.11
C ALA A 104 -18.09 2.37 -5.76
N GLN A 105 -18.62 1.84 -4.67
CA GLN A 105 -18.30 2.25 -3.31
C GLN A 105 -17.11 1.45 -2.80
N ARG A 106 -16.15 2.16 -2.24
CA ARG A 106 -14.85 1.61 -1.90
C ARG A 106 -14.46 1.96 -0.46
N LEU A 107 -13.82 0.99 0.20
CA LEU A 107 -13.20 1.16 1.52
C LEU A 107 -14.20 1.65 2.58
N GLU A 108 -15.33 0.95 2.68
CA GLU A 108 -16.43 1.26 3.62
C GLU A 108 -16.16 0.65 5.00
N VAL A 109 -15.13 1.16 5.67
CA VAL A 109 -14.75 0.75 7.02
C VAL A 109 -14.72 1.94 7.97
N PRO A 110 -14.97 1.75 9.27
CA PRO A 110 -14.85 2.82 10.24
C PRO A 110 -13.40 3.27 10.42
N LEU A 111 -13.22 4.49 10.93
CA LEU A 111 -11.91 4.97 11.34
C LEU A 111 -11.43 4.18 12.57
N PRO A 112 -10.19 3.66 12.57
CA PRO A 112 -9.65 2.90 13.69
C PRO A 112 -9.36 3.80 14.89
N LYS A 113 -9.32 3.24 16.08
CA LYS A 113 -8.90 3.99 17.28
C LYS A 113 -7.39 4.19 17.28
N ILE A 114 -6.95 5.30 16.71
CA ILE A 114 -5.55 5.75 16.71
C ILE A 114 -5.27 6.56 17.97
N GLU A 115 -4.14 6.30 18.61
CA GLU A 115 -3.63 7.05 19.76
C GLU A 115 -2.37 7.83 19.37
N LYS A 116 -2.02 8.80 20.19
CA LYS A 116 -0.79 9.59 19.99
C LYS A 116 0.44 8.66 19.92
N ASP A 117 1.33 8.96 18.97
CA ASP A 117 2.57 8.22 18.67
C ASP A 117 2.36 6.80 18.11
N ASP A 118 1.11 6.37 17.81
CA ASP A 118 0.89 5.23 16.94
C ASP A 118 1.44 5.53 15.53
N ILE A 119 1.67 4.49 14.73
CA ILE A 119 2.25 4.64 13.40
C ILE A 119 1.18 4.38 12.35
N PHE A 120 1.04 5.30 11.39
CA PHE A 120 0.15 5.14 10.24
C PHE A 120 0.96 5.03 8.95
N VAL A 121 0.92 3.86 8.31
CA VAL A 121 1.71 3.55 7.11
C VAL A 121 0.81 3.57 5.89
N PHE A 122 1.20 4.31 4.86
CA PHE A 122 0.47 4.35 3.60
C PHE A 122 1.42 4.50 2.41
N GLY A 123 0.91 4.28 1.21
CA GLY A 123 1.74 4.44 0.03
C GLY A 123 1.26 3.65 -1.17
N SER A 124 2.22 3.30 -2.03
CA SER A 124 2.04 2.64 -3.32
C SER A 124 1.04 3.37 -4.24
N TYR A 125 0.77 2.79 -5.40
CA TYR A 125 -0.22 3.32 -6.33
C TYR A 125 -1.64 3.39 -5.73
N TYR A 126 -1.92 2.60 -4.69
CA TYR A 126 -3.20 2.63 -3.97
C TYR A 126 -3.47 4.02 -3.36
N SER A 127 -2.46 4.66 -2.79
CA SER A 127 -2.58 6.01 -2.22
C SER A 127 -2.80 7.11 -3.27
N LEU A 128 -2.56 6.81 -4.53
CA LEU A 128 -2.70 7.72 -5.67
C LEU A 128 -3.99 7.50 -6.46
N ASN A 129 -4.79 6.50 -6.08
CA ASN A 129 -6.03 6.16 -6.77
C ASN A 129 -7.10 7.25 -6.57
N PRO A 130 -7.57 7.91 -7.65
CA PRO A 130 -8.53 9.00 -7.53
C PRO A 130 -9.89 8.56 -6.97
N VAL A 131 -10.29 7.30 -7.16
CA VAL A 131 -11.55 6.77 -6.63
C VAL A 131 -11.50 6.67 -5.09
N LEU A 132 -10.31 6.42 -4.52
CA LEU A 132 -10.10 6.29 -3.08
C LEU A 132 -9.69 7.61 -2.42
N ARG A 133 -9.42 8.67 -3.21
CA ARG A 133 -8.75 9.87 -2.69
C ARG A 133 -9.46 10.49 -1.50
N THR A 134 -10.76 10.66 -1.55
CA THR A 134 -11.55 11.25 -0.45
C THR A 134 -11.39 10.43 0.84
N ARG A 135 -11.51 9.12 0.75
CA ARG A 135 -11.33 8.23 1.91
C ARG A 135 -9.89 8.23 2.41
N MET A 136 -8.92 8.22 1.50
CA MET A 136 -7.50 8.29 1.87
C MET A 136 -7.18 9.56 2.66
N VAL A 137 -7.63 10.72 2.17
CA VAL A 137 -7.43 12.01 2.85
C VAL A 137 -8.11 12.01 4.23
N GLU A 138 -9.32 11.45 4.35
CA GLU A 138 -10.02 11.34 5.63
C GLU A 138 -9.20 10.53 6.66
N PHE A 139 -8.64 9.38 6.27
CA PHE A 139 -7.76 8.59 7.14
C PHE A 139 -6.48 9.34 7.53
N LEU A 140 -5.85 10.03 6.57
CA LEU A 140 -4.62 10.77 6.82
C LEU A 140 -4.86 11.98 7.75
N GLN A 141 -5.91 12.76 7.53
CA GLN A 141 -6.30 13.86 8.41
C GLN A 141 -6.62 13.35 9.82
N TYR A 142 -7.38 12.26 9.92
CA TYR A 142 -7.69 11.68 11.21
C TYR A 142 -6.43 11.20 11.94
N ALA A 143 -5.49 10.55 11.25
CA ALA A 143 -4.22 10.13 11.84
C ALA A 143 -3.40 11.33 12.33
N GLN A 144 -3.35 12.42 11.53
CA GLN A 144 -2.66 13.66 11.89
C GLN A 144 -3.28 14.35 13.12
N GLU A 145 -4.61 14.46 13.18
CA GLU A 145 -5.35 15.01 14.33
C GLU A 145 -5.08 14.21 15.61
N ARG A 146 -4.90 12.89 15.50
CA ARG A 146 -4.56 12.00 16.62
C ARG A 146 -3.08 12.01 16.96
N LYS A 147 -2.26 12.78 16.23
CA LYS A 147 -0.81 12.86 16.42
C LYS A 147 -0.12 11.50 16.26
N ALA A 148 -0.58 10.71 15.32
CA ALA A 148 0.14 9.53 14.86
C ALA A 148 1.40 9.95 14.11
N ILE A 149 2.36 9.05 13.99
CA ILE A 149 3.53 9.21 13.12
C ILE A 149 3.14 8.66 11.75
N ILE A 150 3.08 9.51 10.75
CA ILE A 150 2.64 9.16 9.41
C ILE A 150 3.85 8.81 8.54
N TYR A 151 3.87 7.57 8.05
CA TYR A 151 4.96 7.02 7.23
C TYR A 151 4.46 6.79 5.80
N TYR A 152 5.09 7.46 4.85
CA TYR A 152 4.75 7.36 3.42
C TYR A 152 5.84 6.62 2.64
N ASP A 153 5.45 5.56 1.93
CA ASP A 153 6.29 4.83 0.97
C ASP A 153 5.62 4.88 -0.41
N PRO A 154 6.05 5.76 -1.33
CA PRO A 154 5.43 5.89 -2.65
C PRO A 154 5.42 4.59 -3.45
N ASN A 155 6.43 3.73 -3.32
CA ASN A 155 6.55 2.46 -4.04
C ASN A 155 6.09 2.58 -5.51
N PHE A 156 6.64 3.60 -6.20
CA PHE A 156 6.16 4.03 -7.52
C PHE A 156 6.85 3.27 -8.64
N ARG A 157 6.21 2.22 -9.11
CA ARG A 157 6.78 1.28 -10.06
C ARG A 157 6.88 1.84 -11.48
N LYS A 158 7.89 1.38 -12.24
CA LYS A 158 8.13 1.74 -13.65
C LYS A 158 6.88 1.62 -14.54
N ALA A 159 6.00 0.66 -14.28
CA ALA A 159 4.73 0.50 -14.99
C ALA A 159 3.85 1.76 -14.94
N HIS A 160 3.97 2.58 -13.91
CA HIS A 160 3.22 3.82 -13.71
C HIS A 160 4.01 5.10 -14.07
N ALA A 161 5.28 4.99 -14.49
CA ALA A 161 6.14 6.16 -14.77
C ALA A 161 5.52 7.13 -15.80
N HIS A 162 4.76 6.61 -16.76
CA HIS A 162 4.06 7.41 -17.76
C HIS A 162 2.94 8.30 -17.17
N GLU A 163 2.50 8.02 -15.95
CA GLU A 163 1.48 8.78 -15.22
C GLU A 163 2.09 9.75 -14.19
N ALA A 164 3.40 9.78 -14.02
CA ALA A 164 4.05 10.55 -12.95
C ALA A 164 3.62 12.02 -12.94
N ILE A 165 3.61 12.68 -14.10
CA ILE A 165 3.20 14.09 -14.21
C ILE A 165 1.75 14.28 -13.77
N ARG A 166 0.85 13.40 -14.17
CA ARG A 166 -0.58 13.48 -13.82
C ARG A 166 -0.82 13.26 -12.32
N LEU A 167 -0.04 12.37 -11.72
CA LEU A 167 -0.18 11.97 -10.33
C LEU A 167 0.60 12.86 -9.36
N MET A 168 1.49 13.74 -9.86
CA MET A 168 2.34 14.59 -9.05
C MET A 168 1.58 15.43 -8.00
N PRO A 169 0.43 16.06 -8.31
CA PRO A 169 -0.32 16.80 -7.29
C PRO A 169 -0.71 15.93 -6.11
N THR A 170 -1.13 14.67 -6.35
CA THR A 170 -1.49 13.73 -5.30
C THR A 170 -0.26 13.24 -4.51
N VAL A 171 0.88 13.06 -5.19
CA VAL A 171 2.15 12.73 -4.52
C VAL A 171 2.55 13.85 -3.57
N LEU A 172 2.49 15.11 -4.00
CA LEU A 172 2.83 16.25 -3.16
C LEU A 172 1.89 16.38 -1.96
N GLU A 173 0.58 16.21 -2.17
CA GLU A 173 -0.40 16.18 -1.07
C GLU A 173 -0.12 15.04 -0.08
N ASN A 174 0.32 13.88 -0.54
CA ASN A 174 0.74 12.78 0.34
C ASN A 174 2.00 13.14 1.16
N LEU A 175 2.94 13.88 0.56
CA LEU A 175 4.13 14.36 1.27
C LEU A 175 3.79 15.36 2.38
N GLU A 176 2.75 16.20 2.19
CA GLU A 176 2.29 17.15 3.22
C GLU A 176 1.77 16.46 4.49
N PHE A 177 1.27 15.23 4.38
CA PHE A 177 0.85 14.43 5.53
C PHE A 177 2.00 13.69 6.22
N ALA A 178 3.11 13.45 5.51
CA ALA A 178 4.13 12.53 5.96
C ALA A 178 5.10 13.13 7.00
N ASP A 179 5.28 12.43 8.12
CA ASP A 179 6.37 12.71 9.08
C ASP A 179 7.67 11.99 8.68
N ILE A 180 7.55 10.88 7.94
CA ILE A 180 8.66 10.09 7.44
C ILE A 180 8.33 9.67 6.00
N VAL A 181 9.27 9.91 5.09
CA VAL A 181 9.20 9.43 3.70
C VAL A 181 10.30 8.41 3.47
N ARG A 182 9.96 7.30 2.87
CA ARG A 182 10.92 6.26 2.45
C ARG A 182 10.58 5.84 1.02
N GLY A 183 11.57 5.65 0.19
CA GLY A 183 11.41 5.04 -1.13
C GLY A 183 12.72 4.40 -1.58
N SER A 184 12.67 3.69 -2.69
CA SER A 184 13.88 3.22 -3.37
C SER A 184 14.37 4.27 -4.38
N ASP A 185 15.62 4.12 -4.83
CA ASP A 185 16.18 4.89 -5.93
C ASP A 185 15.33 4.76 -7.20
N GLU A 186 14.79 3.57 -7.47
CA GLU A 186 13.87 3.33 -8.59
C GLU A 186 12.57 4.13 -8.47
N ASP A 187 11.98 4.23 -7.28
CA ASP A 187 10.75 4.99 -7.05
C ASP A 187 10.95 6.46 -7.44
N PHE A 188 12.04 7.06 -6.96
CA PHE A 188 12.34 8.47 -7.22
C PHE A 188 12.83 8.71 -8.64
N GLN A 189 13.54 7.75 -9.26
CA GLN A 189 13.84 7.80 -10.69
C GLN A 189 12.57 7.83 -11.53
N ASN A 190 11.56 7.05 -11.17
CA ASN A 190 10.28 7.02 -11.88
C ASN A 190 9.41 8.27 -11.63
N LEU A 191 9.49 8.87 -10.43
CA LEU A 191 8.72 10.06 -10.05
C LEU A 191 9.35 11.36 -10.56
N TYR A 192 10.66 11.51 -10.37
CA TYR A 192 11.36 12.78 -10.54
C TYR A 192 12.48 12.73 -11.58
N GLY A 193 12.78 11.58 -12.16
CA GLY A 193 13.92 11.38 -13.05
C GLY A 193 15.28 11.42 -12.33
N LYS A 194 15.28 11.27 -11.01
CA LYS A 194 16.46 11.31 -10.14
C LYS A 194 16.49 10.16 -9.18
N SER A 195 17.68 9.62 -8.91
CA SER A 195 17.89 8.48 -8.01
C SER A 195 18.85 8.77 -6.85
N ASP A 196 19.62 9.87 -6.93
CA ASP A 196 20.48 10.27 -5.81
C ASP A 196 19.65 10.79 -4.64
N ALA A 197 19.81 10.15 -3.46
CA ALA A 197 19.00 10.45 -2.30
C ALA A 197 19.16 11.91 -1.81
N GLN A 198 20.35 12.50 -1.92
CA GLN A 198 20.58 13.89 -1.49
C GLN A 198 19.93 14.90 -2.43
N GLU A 199 19.97 14.64 -3.74
CA GLU A 199 19.29 15.48 -4.72
C GLU A 199 17.77 15.40 -4.54
N VAL A 200 17.23 14.18 -4.44
CA VAL A 200 15.79 13.95 -4.23
C VAL A 200 15.32 14.67 -2.96
N TYR A 201 16.03 14.50 -1.85
CA TYR A 201 15.68 15.19 -0.61
C TYR A 201 15.66 16.72 -0.78
N LYS A 202 16.75 17.30 -1.28
CA LYS A 202 16.89 18.76 -1.41
C LYS A 202 15.90 19.40 -2.37
N GLU A 203 15.56 18.70 -3.46
CA GLU A 203 14.75 19.30 -4.51
C GLU A 203 13.24 19.00 -4.36
N HIS A 204 12.88 17.88 -3.70
CA HIS A 204 11.51 17.40 -3.69
C HIS A 204 10.93 17.12 -2.31
N ILE A 205 11.73 16.69 -1.31
CA ILE A 205 11.19 16.20 -0.05
C ILE A 205 11.32 17.19 1.10
N GLN A 206 12.45 17.91 1.23
CA GLN A 206 12.75 18.76 2.39
C GLN A 206 11.71 19.87 2.67
N PHE A 207 10.89 20.23 1.68
CA PHE A 207 9.84 21.25 1.82
C PHE A 207 8.61 20.71 2.57
N TYR A 208 8.50 19.40 2.70
CA TYR A 208 7.34 18.69 3.26
C TYR A 208 7.73 17.87 4.49
N CYS A 209 8.89 17.22 4.48
CA CYS A 209 9.29 16.24 5.47
C CYS A 209 10.79 16.32 5.77
N ASP A 210 11.13 16.32 7.08
CA ASP A 210 12.52 16.37 7.54
C ASP A 210 13.19 14.97 7.62
N ARG A 211 12.42 13.90 7.47
CA ARG A 211 12.89 12.52 7.61
C ARG A 211 12.70 11.73 6.32
N PHE A 212 13.85 11.46 5.69
CA PHE A 212 13.89 10.77 4.40
C PHE A 212 14.95 9.69 4.38
#